data_1b71256a216c7c817afeaf263623b4c2
#
_entry.id   1b71256a216c7c817afeaf263623b4c2
#
_cell.length_a   1.000
_cell.length_b   1.000
_cell.length_c   1.000
_cell.angle_alpha   90.00
_cell.angle_beta   90.00
_cell.angle_gamma   90.00
#
_symmetry.space_group_name_H-M   'P 1'
#
loop_
_entity.id
_entity.type
_entity.pdbx_description
1 polymer ?
#
loop_
_entity_poly.entity_id
_entity_poly.type
_entity_poly.pdbx_seq_one_letter_code
_entity_poly.pdbx_strand_id
1 'polypeptide(L)'
;MGEAGMSDWHTFPDRHGLDRALAMEVLQRLEDALESRGAAYLVVSGGSTPAGLFSILAQAAIDWPRVTIILADERWVDTGHDDSNERLVRSTLLKGPAADAQFLTLIPKPGDAEANIAQLSETVNALPRFDVVLLGMGEDAHTASLFPCAKELEEGLTTTEG
;
A
#
# COMPACT_ATOMS: atom_id res chain seq x y z
N MET A 1 6.28 16.71 -21.65
CA MET A 1 4.95 16.08 -21.70
C MET A 1 5.15 14.59 -21.51
N GLY A 2 4.87 14.08 -20.32
CA GLY A 2 4.85 12.63 -20.06
C GLY A 2 3.68 12.04 -20.83
N GLU A 3 3.94 11.05 -21.68
CA GLU A 3 2.89 10.19 -22.21
C GLU A 3 2.16 9.60 -21.00
N ALA A 4 0.88 9.91 -20.84
CA ALA A 4 0.02 9.17 -19.93
C ALA A 4 0.06 7.72 -20.42
N GLY A 5 0.77 6.86 -19.70
CA GLY A 5 0.86 5.45 -20.04
C GLY A 5 -0.56 4.89 -20.17
N MET A 6 -0.84 4.24 -21.29
CA MET A 6 -2.14 3.57 -21.48
C MET A 6 -2.34 2.58 -20.34
N SER A 7 -3.49 2.67 -19.69
CA SER A 7 -3.87 1.70 -18.66
C SER A 7 -4.13 0.34 -19.32
N ASP A 8 -3.47 -0.69 -18.84
CA ASP A 8 -3.70 -2.06 -19.30
C ASP A 8 -4.81 -2.70 -18.46
N TRP A 9 -5.80 -3.28 -19.14
CA TRP A 9 -6.90 -3.99 -18.49
C TRP A 9 -6.65 -5.49 -18.55
N HIS A 10 -6.62 -6.11 -17.38
CA HIS A 10 -6.52 -7.56 -17.23
C HIS A 10 -7.75 -8.11 -16.53
N THR A 11 -8.41 -9.09 -17.13
CA THR A 11 -9.57 -9.76 -16.57
C THR A 11 -9.24 -11.23 -16.28
N PHE A 12 -9.78 -11.75 -15.19
CA PHE A 12 -9.54 -13.10 -14.74
C PHE A 12 -10.86 -13.82 -14.48
N PRO A 13 -10.93 -15.15 -14.70
CA PRO A 13 -12.16 -15.90 -14.53
C PRO A 13 -12.63 -15.98 -13.08
N ASP A 14 -11.71 -15.86 -12.13
CA ASP A 14 -12.00 -15.88 -10.70
C ASP A 14 -10.97 -15.06 -9.89
N ARG A 15 -11.30 -14.87 -8.63
CA ARG A 15 -10.48 -14.13 -7.68
C ARG A 15 -9.11 -14.76 -7.45
N HIS A 16 -9.05 -16.08 -7.36
CA HIS A 16 -7.81 -16.79 -7.10
C HIS A 16 -6.80 -16.64 -8.26
N GLY A 17 -7.30 -16.70 -9.50
CA GLY A 17 -6.49 -16.42 -10.69
C GLY A 17 -5.93 -14.99 -10.69
N LEU A 18 -6.78 -14.01 -10.34
CA LEU A 18 -6.36 -12.62 -10.18
C LEU A 18 -5.27 -12.47 -9.11
N ASP A 19 -5.52 -13.00 -7.90
CA ASP A 19 -4.58 -12.87 -6.77
C ASP A 19 -3.21 -13.47 -7.10
N ARG A 20 -3.17 -14.63 -7.77
CA ARG A 20 -1.92 -15.26 -8.20
C ARG A 20 -1.16 -14.44 -9.26
N ALA A 21 -1.87 -13.99 -10.30
CA ALA A 21 -1.24 -13.22 -11.36
C ALA A 21 -0.70 -11.87 -10.82
N LEU A 22 -1.49 -11.21 -9.99
CA LEU A 22 -1.08 -9.95 -9.36
C LEU A 22 0.10 -10.15 -8.39
N ALA A 23 0.10 -11.26 -7.61
CA ALA A 23 1.23 -11.58 -6.74
C ALA A 23 2.53 -11.75 -7.53
N MET A 24 2.49 -12.46 -8.67
CA MET A 24 3.66 -12.65 -9.52
C MET A 24 4.20 -11.32 -10.06
N GLU A 25 3.31 -10.44 -10.53
CA GLU A 25 3.69 -9.12 -11.03
C GLU A 25 4.31 -8.24 -9.92
N VAL A 26 3.69 -8.22 -8.74
CA VAL A 26 4.21 -7.49 -7.58
C VAL A 26 5.60 -8.00 -7.20
N LEU A 27 5.77 -9.30 -7.07
CA LEU A 27 7.06 -9.92 -6.69
C LEU A 27 8.14 -9.60 -7.71
N GLN A 28 7.85 -9.70 -9.01
CA GLN A 28 8.81 -9.38 -10.06
C GLN A 28 9.28 -7.92 -9.95
N ARG A 29 8.37 -6.97 -9.74
CA ARG A 29 8.73 -5.56 -9.60
C ARG A 29 9.55 -5.29 -8.33
N LEU A 30 9.24 -5.98 -7.23
CA LEU A 30 10.03 -5.86 -5.99
C LEU A 30 11.44 -6.45 -6.19
N GLU A 31 11.57 -7.60 -6.83
CA GLU A 31 12.86 -8.23 -7.13
C GLU A 31 13.70 -7.34 -8.05
N ASP A 32 13.13 -6.79 -9.12
CA ASP A 32 13.80 -5.85 -10.02
C ASP A 32 14.31 -4.60 -9.27
N ALA A 33 13.52 -4.10 -8.33
CA ALA A 33 13.92 -2.98 -7.48
C ALA A 33 15.06 -3.35 -6.52
N LEU A 34 14.96 -4.52 -5.88
CA LEU A 34 16.01 -5.04 -4.99
C LEU A 34 17.33 -5.26 -5.73
N GLU A 35 17.29 -5.80 -6.95
CA GLU A 35 18.47 -6.01 -7.79
C GLU A 35 19.09 -4.68 -8.24
N SER A 36 18.26 -3.74 -8.69
CA SER A 36 18.76 -2.48 -9.28
C SER A 36 19.18 -1.43 -8.25
N ARG A 37 18.51 -1.38 -7.08
CA ARG A 37 18.70 -0.31 -6.09
C ARG A 37 19.01 -0.81 -4.67
N GLY A 38 18.89 -2.11 -4.42
CA GLY A 38 19.13 -2.70 -3.11
C GLY A 38 18.01 -2.49 -2.10
N ALA A 39 16.90 -1.85 -2.48
CA ALA A 39 15.71 -1.63 -1.66
C ALA A 39 14.45 -1.58 -2.53
N ALA A 40 13.31 -1.95 -1.97
CA ALA A 40 12.02 -1.90 -2.66
C ALA A 40 10.94 -1.31 -1.75
N TYR A 41 9.95 -0.62 -2.35
CA TYR A 41 8.88 0.08 -1.65
C TYR A 41 7.52 -0.34 -2.20
N LEU A 42 6.71 -0.95 -1.34
CA LEU A 42 5.39 -1.47 -1.65
C LEU A 42 4.33 -0.71 -0.86
N VAL A 43 3.43 -0.03 -1.56
CA VAL A 43 2.25 0.60 -0.95
C VAL A 43 1.05 -0.32 -1.10
N VAL A 44 0.32 -0.57 -0.02
CA VAL A 44 -0.84 -1.46 0.01
C VAL A 44 -2.07 -0.77 0.61
N SER A 45 -3.24 -1.14 0.12
CA SER A 45 -4.52 -0.76 0.72
C SER A 45 -4.96 -1.80 1.75
N GLY A 46 -5.78 -1.36 2.70
CA GLY A 46 -6.49 -2.24 3.63
C GLY A 46 -7.71 -2.91 3.02
N GLY A 47 -8.60 -3.40 3.89
CA GLY A 47 -9.85 -4.06 3.50
C GLY A 47 -9.71 -5.56 3.24
N SER A 48 -10.83 -6.24 3.03
CA SER A 48 -10.87 -7.69 2.81
C SER A 48 -10.45 -8.10 1.39
N THR A 49 -10.47 -7.17 0.46
CA THR A 49 -10.18 -7.42 -0.97
C THR A 49 -8.78 -7.99 -1.21
N PRO A 50 -7.69 -7.48 -0.64
CA PRO A 50 -6.35 -7.98 -0.91
C PRO A 50 -5.94 -9.20 -0.07
N ALA A 51 -6.81 -9.78 0.75
CA ALA A 51 -6.44 -10.85 1.69
C ALA A 51 -5.84 -12.09 0.99
N GLY A 52 -6.40 -12.51 -0.15
CA GLY A 52 -5.87 -13.62 -0.94
C GLY A 52 -4.48 -13.33 -1.50
N LEU A 53 -4.32 -12.14 -2.08
CA LEU A 53 -3.03 -11.65 -2.56
C LEU A 53 -1.99 -11.61 -1.44
N PHE A 54 -2.34 -11.04 -0.27
CA PHE A 54 -1.42 -10.94 0.87
C PHE A 54 -0.96 -12.31 1.37
N SER A 55 -1.86 -13.29 1.37
CA SER A 55 -1.49 -14.67 1.75
C SER A 55 -0.45 -15.29 0.83
N ILE A 56 -0.48 -14.96 -0.46
CA ILE A 56 0.51 -15.43 -1.43
C ILE A 56 1.84 -14.69 -1.24
N LEU A 57 1.79 -13.36 -1.14
CA LEU A 57 2.99 -12.53 -0.94
C LEU A 57 3.72 -12.89 0.35
N ALA A 58 3.00 -13.17 1.43
CA ALA A 58 3.56 -13.52 2.73
C ALA A 58 4.47 -14.77 2.67
N GLN A 59 4.25 -15.67 1.72
CA GLN A 59 5.02 -16.91 1.55
C GLN A 59 6.15 -16.80 0.53
N ALA A 60 6.29 -15.66 -0.13
CA ALA A 60 7.29 -15.50 -1.18
C ALA A 60 8.71 -15.40 -0.60
N ALA A 61 9.66 -16.01 -1.31
CA ALA A 61 11.07 -16.07 -0.92
C ALA A 61 11.87 -14.94 -1.60
N ILE A 62 11.61 -13.68 -1.21
CA ILE A 62 12.41 -12.51 -1.62
C ILE A 62 13.17 -11.95 -0.41
N ASP A 63 14.04 -10.98 -0.64
CA ASP A 63 14.82 -10.33 0.44
C ASP A 63 13.96 -9.30 1.19
N TRP A 64 13.00 -9.78 1.97
CA TRP A 64 12.05 -8.97 2.74
C TRP A 64 12.67 -7.93 3.66
N PRO A 65 13.81 -8.17 4.34
CA PRO A 65 14.46 -7.12 5.14
C PRO A 65 14.78 -5.83 4.38
N ARG A 66 14.88 -5.89 3.06
CA ARG A 66 15.11 -4.73 2.19
C ARG A 66 13.84 -4.19 1.52
N VAL A 67 12.68 -4.74 1.86
CA VAL A 67 11.37 -4.25 1.40
C VAL A 67 10.74 -3.41 2.48
N THR A 68 10.28 -2.22 2.14
CA THR A 68 9.46 -1.36 3.02
C THR A 68 8.01 -1.39 2.55
N ILE A 69 7.10 -1.78 3.44
CA ILE A 69 5.66 -1.79 3.21
C ILE A 69 5.05 -0.55 3.85
N ILE A 70 4.19 0.12 3.10
CA ILE A 70 3.54 1.38 3.47
C ILE A 70 2.04 1.23 3.19
N LEU A 71 1.19 1.82 4.03
CA LEU A 71 -0.25 1.90 3.77
C LEU A 71 -0.57 3.05 2.81
N ALA A 72 -1.52 2.82 1.90
CA ALA A 72 -2.08 3.89 1.04
C ALA A 72 -2.92 4.87 1.86
N ASP A 73 -3.62 4.35 2.88
CA ASP A 73 -4.41 5.12 3.84
C ASP A 73 -4.56 4.35 5.16
N GLU A 74 -4.95 5.05 6.21
CA GLU A 74 -5.22 4.45 7.51
C GLU A 74 -6.45 5.12 8.14
N ARG A 75 -7.12 4.38 9.02
CA ARG A 75 -8.19 4.90 9.87
C ARG A 75 -7.59 5.59 11.09
N TRP A 76 -8.20 6.68 11.53
CA TRP A 76 -7.72 7.42 12.70
C TRP A 76 -8.08 6.71 14.00
N VAL A 77 -7.49 5.55 14.20
CA VAL A 77 -7.70 4.66 15.36
C VAL A 77 -6.36 4.12 15.86
N ASP A 78 -6.36 3.57 17.06
CA ASP A 78 -5.20 2.83 17.57
C ASP A 78 -4.87 1.63 16.67
N THR A 79 -3.59 1.32 16.51
CA THR A 79 -3.12 0.20 15.67
C THR A 79 -3.61 -1.17 16.14
N GLY A 80 -4.09 -1.29 17.37
CA GLY A 80 -4.76 -2.48 17.91
C GLY A 80 -6.25 -2.57 17.58
N HIS A 81 -6.87 -1.50 17.06
CA HIS A 81 -8.29 -1.46 16.75
C HIS A 81 -8.65 -2.36 15.56
N ASP A 82 -9.86 -2.90 15.55
CA ASP A 82 -10.32 -3.81 14.48
C ASP A 82 -10.38 -3.13 13.10
N ASP A 83 -10.63 -1.82 13.07
CA ASP A 83 -10.69 -1.04 11.83
C ASP A 83 -9.32 -0.58 11.33
N SER A 84 -8.22 -0.85 12.05
CA SER A 84 -6.88 -0.46 11.63
C SER A 84 -6.41 -1.27 10.43
N ASN A 85 -6.00 -0.57 9.37
CA ASN A 85 -5.37 -1.18 8.21
C ASN A 85 -3.98 -1.74 8.56
N GLU A 86 -3.24 -1.10 9.46
CA GLU A 86 -1.98 -1.63 9.96
C GLU A 86 -2.15 -2.99 10.64
N ARG A 87 -3.16 -3.12 11.52
CA ARG A 87 -3.47 -4.39 12.15
C ARG A 87 -3.77 -5.48 11.11
N LEU A 88 -4.58 -5.15 10.12
CA LEU A 88 -4.92 -6.06 9.04
C LEU A 88 -3.66 -6.53 8.29
N VAL A 89 -2.81 -5.61 7.84
CA VAL A 89 -1.60 -5.93 7.09
C VAL A 89 -0.63 -6.75 7.94
N ARG A 90 -0.44 -6.40 9.21
CA ARG A 90 0.39 -7.19 10.13
C ARG A 90 -0.12 -8.61 10.32
N SER A 91 -1.45 -8.78 10.36
CA SER A 91 -2.07 -10.09 10.57
C SER A 91 -2.19 -10.94 9.31
N THR A 92 -2.04 -10.37 8.12
CA THR A 92 -2.24 -11.09 6.84
C THR A 92 -1.00 -11.14 5.96
N LEU A 93 -0.28 -10.03 5.81
CA LEU A 93 0.89 -9.92 4.95
C LEU A 93 2.21 -10.11 5.70
N LEU A 94 2.38 -9.47 6.86
CA LEU A 94 3.62 -9.55 7.65
C LEU A 94 3.70 -10.87 8.44
N LYS A 95 3.66 -11.98 7.71
CA LYS A 95 3.75 -13.34 8.24
C LYS A 95 4.74 -14.17 7.44
N GLY A 96 5.18 -15.29 8.04
CA GLY A 96 6.15 -16.16 7.39
C GLY A 96 7.39 -15.37 6.95
N PRO A 97 7.91 -15.60 5.73
CA PRO A 97 9.05 -14.86 5.19
C PRO A 97 8.86 -13.34 5.18
N ALA A 98 7.65 -12.84 4.87
CA ALA A 98 7.39 -11.40 4.81
C ALA A 98 7.31 -10.71 6.18
N ALA A 99 7.38 -11.46 7.29
CA ALA A 99 7.46 -10.89 8.63
C ALA A 99 8.72 -10.04 8.85
N ASP A 100 9.77 -10.29 8.07
CA ASP A 100 11.04 -9.57 8.13
C ASP A 100 11.03 -8.25 7.35
N ALA A 101 9.94 -7.93 6.62
CA ALA A 101 9.80 -6.65 5.93
C ALA A 101 9.72 -5.48 6.90
N GLN A 102 10.24 -4.33 6.46
CA GLN A 102 10.06 -3.08 7.19
C GLN A 102 8.63 -2.57 6.99
N PHE A 103 8.05 -1.95 8.00
CA PHE A 103 6.71 -1.39 7.92
C PHE A 103 6.69 0.06 8.41
N LEU A 104 6.19 0.97 7.59
CA LEU A 104 6.01 2.36 7.95
C LEU A 104 4.62 2.58 8.54
N THR A 105 4.55 2.87 9.84
CA THR A 105 3.32 3.21 10.54
C THR A 105 2.87 4.63 10.19
N LEU A 106 1.63 4.81 9.72
CA LEU A 106 1.08 6.12 9.39
C LEU A 106 0.57 6.90 10.62
N ILE A 107 0.07 6.19 11.63
CA ILE A 107 -0.50 6.80 12.85
C ILE A 107 0.22 6.25 14.10
N PRO A 108 1.45 6.72 14.38
CA PRO A 108 2.19 6.23 15.55
C PRO A 108 1.57 6.67 16.89
N LYS A 109 0.83 7.78 16.92
CA LYS A 109 0.20 8.33 18.13
C LYS A 109 -1.17 8.93 17.79
N PRO A 110 -2.27 8.19 17.90
CA PRO A 110 -3.60 8.66 17.46
C PRO A 110 -4.13 9.89 18.21
N GLY A 111 -3.56 10.27 19.34
CA GLY A 111 -4.04 11.40 20.14
C GLY A 111 -3.60 12.80 19.68
N ASP A 112 -2.61 12.92 18.80
CA ASP A 112 -2.07 14.21 18.32
C ASP A 112 -1.99 14.22 16.80
N ALA A 113 -3.07 14.70 16.18
CA ALA A 113 -3.19 14.70 14.72
C ALA A 113 -2.18 15.62 14.03
N GLU A 114 -1.98 16.83 14.55
CA GLU A 114 -1.10 17.82 13.90
C GLU A 114 0.35 17.36 13.93
N ALA A 115 0.83 16.86 15.08
CA ALA A 115 2.18 16.34 15.20
C ALA A 115 2.40 15.10 14.34
N ASN A 116 1.40 14.21 14.24
CA ASN A 116 1.48 13.02 13.37
C ASN A 116 1.54 13.41 11.89
N ILE A 117 0.69 14.34 11.44
CA ILE A 117 0.67 14.81 10.04
C ILE A 117 2.00 15.46 9.67
N ALA A 118 2.53 16.33 10.51
CA ALA A 118 3.81 17.00 10.25
C ALA A 118 4.96 15.99 10.13
N GLN A 119 5.08 15.07 11.08
CA GLN A 119 6.11 14.03 11.07
C GLN A 119 5.95 13.07 9.89
N LEU A 120 4.72 12.67 9.58
CA LEU A 120 4.43 11.76 8.48
C LEU A 120 4.74 12.40 7.14
N SER A 121 4.37 13.66 6.95
CA SER A 121 4.67 14.42 5.73
C SER A 121 6.18 14.51 5.48
N GLU A 122 6.97 14.82 6.51
CA GLU A 122 8.42 14.81 6.41
C GLU A 122 8.96 13.42 6.04
N THR A 123 8.47 12.38 6.71
CA THR A 123 8.90 10.99 6.46
C THR A 123 8.57 10.54 5.05
N VAL A 124 7.33 10.76 4.60
CA VAL A 124 6.86 10.32 3.28
C VAL A 124 7.57 11.09 2.16
N ASN A 125 7.76 12.41 2.32
CA ASN A 125 8.49 13.23 1.35
C ASN A 125 9.97 12.84 1.22
N ALA A 126 10.54 12.22 2.24
CA ALA A 126 11.92 11.70 2.20
C ALA A 126 12.03 10.32 1.55
N LEU A 127 10.90 9.62 1.31
CA LEU A 127 10.91 8.31 0.67
C LEU A 127 11.25 8.45 -0.82
N PRO A 128 11.97 7.46 -1.38
CA PRO A 128 12.16 7.40 -2.82
C PRO A 128 10.83 7.03 -3.51
N ARG A 129 10.86 7.03 -4.85
CA ARG A 129 9.71 6.59 -5.64
C ARG A 129 9.30 5.18 -5.26
N PHE A 130 7.99 4.95 -5.11
CA PHE A 130 7.42 3.64 -4.85
C PHE A 130 7.54 2.73 -6.08
N ASP A 131 7.82 1.45 -5.85
CA ASP A 131 7.96 0.46 -6.90
C ASP A 131 6.62 -0.14 -7.31
N VAL A 132 5.76 -0.36 -6.31
CA VAL A 132 4.41 -0.88 -6.49
C VAL A 132 3.44 -0.13 -5.59
N VAL A 133 2.31 0.28 -6.14
CA VAL A 133 1.18 0.83 -5.38
C VAL A 133 -0.05 0.00 -5.70
N LEU A 134 -0.59 -0.69 -4.69
CA LEU A 134 -1.80 -1.49 -4.78
C LEU A 134 -2.98 -0.71 -4.23
N LEU A 135 -3.88 -0.34 -5.10
CA LEU A 135 -5.12 0.37 -4.74
C LEU A 135 -6.33 -0.51 -5.04
N GLY A 136 -7.29 -0.52 -4.12
CA GLY A 136 -8.62 -1.04 -4.34
C GLY A 136 -9.58 0.05 -4.80
N MET A 137 -10.76 -0.34 -5.23
CA MET A 137 -11.87 0.56 -5.52
C MET A 137 -13.11 0.03 -4.81
N GLY A 138 -13.79 0.90 -4.04
CA GLY A 138 -15.05 0.57 -3.40
C GLY A 138 -16.21 0.50 -4.40
N GLU A 139 -17.35 -0.02 -3.96
CA GLU A 139 -18.57 -0.11 -4.79
C GLU A 139 -19.11 1.28 -5.18
N ASP A 140 -18.84 2.30 -4.37
CA ASP A 140 -19.13 3.72 -4.62
C ASP A 140 -18.02 4.45 -5.40
N ALA A 141 -17.05 3.71 -5.93
CA ALA A 141 -15.89 4.20 -6.66
C ALA A 141 -14.87 5.00 -5.83
N HIS A 142 -14.90 4.93 -4.48
CA HIS A 142 -13.82 5.48 -3.66
C HIS A 142 -12.53 4.66 -3.83
N THR A 143 -11.40 5.32 -3.70
CA THR A 143 -10.09 4.65 -3.59
C THR A 143 -9.31 5.26 -2.42
N ALA A 144 -8.63 4.42 -1.65
CA ALA A 144 -8.03 4.82 -0.38
C ALA A 144 -9.05 5.60 0.47
N SER A 145 -8.73 6.80 0.94
CA SER A 145 -9.65 7.68 1.68
C SER A 145 -10.23 8.81 0.82
N LEU A 146 -10.20 8.69 -0.51
CA LEU A 146 -10.79 9.64 -1.46
C LEU A 146 -12.21 9.19 -1.82
N PHE A 147 -13.21 9.75 -1.13
CA PHE A 147 -14.61 9.39 -1.32
C PHE A 147 -15.33 10.33 -2.29
N PRO A 148 -16.13 9.81 -3.24
CA PRO A 148 -16.98 10.65 -4.08
C PRO A 148 -17.87 11.56 -3.21
N CYS A 149 -18.05 12.80 -3.65
CA CYS A 149 -18.84 13.82 -2.95
C CYS A 149 -18.30 14.28 -1.56
N ALA A 150 -17.12 13.84 -1.15
CA ALA A 150 -16.46 14.42 0.01
C ALA A 150 -16.04 15.88 -0.29
N LYS A 151 -16.19 16.75 0.71
CA LYS A 151 -15.85 18.18 0.54
C LYS A 151 -14.37 18.40 0.24
N GLU A 152 -13.54 17.50 0.76
CA GLU A 152 -12.08 17.52 0.66
C GLU A 152 -11.55 16.82 -0.61
N LEU A 153 -12.44 16.28 -1.46
CA LEU A 153 -12.04 15.48 -2.61
C LEU A 153 -11.21 16.30 -3.62
N GLU A 154 -11.64 17.53 -3.92
CA GLU A 154 -10.91 18.39 -4.85
C GLU A 154 -9.50 18.69 -4.36
N GLU A 155 -9.37 19.00 -3.05
CA GLU A 155 -8.08 19.23 -2.42
C GLU A 155 -7.21 17.96 -2.43
N GLY A 156 -7.80 16.79 -2.11
CA GLY A 156 -7.11 15.49 -2.11
C GLY A 156 -6.67 15.02 -3.49
N LEU A 157 -7.31 15.49 -4.56
CA LEU A 157 -6.93 15.19 -5.94
C LEU A 157 -5.92 16.19 -6.52
N THR A 158 -5.70 17.33 -5.85
CA THR A 158 -4.73 18.32 -6.27
C THR A 158 -3.33 17.84 -5.84
N THR A 159 -2.51 17.43 -6.79
CA THR A 159 -1.09 17.21 -6.52
C THR A 159 -0.43 18.56 -6.37
N THR A 160 0.11 18.84 -5.20
CA THR A 160 1.07 19.93 -5.06
C THR A 160 2.34 19.50 -5.77
N GLU A 161 2.57 20.01 -6.96
CA GLU A 161 3.87 19.93 -7.58
C GLU A 161 4.85 20.72 -6.72
N GLY A 162 5.73 20.00 -6.04
CA GLY A 162 6.88 20.55 -5.34
C GLY A 162 8.10 20.55 -6.22
#